data_dd5dbe42be1dd81fcbee2c3eae2e7b0d
#
_entry.id   dd5dbe42be1dd81fcbee2c3eae2e7b0d
#
_cell.length_a   1.000
_cell.length_b   1.000
_cell.length_c   1.000
_cell.angle_alpha   90.00
_cell.angle_beta   90.00
_cell.angle_gamma   90.00
#
_symmetry.space_group_name_H-M   'P 1'
#
loop_
_entity.id
_entity.type
_entity.pdbx_description
1 polymer ?
#
loop_
_entity_poly.entity_id
_entity_poly.type
_entity_poly.pdbx_seq_one_letter_code
_entity_poly.pdbx_strand_id
1 'polypeptide(L)'
;MSIPACIRKSQVKILDAIEYKHTLLWNYRTPGIPDELFERTEQVPITKEDVRALVLSKLRLKENSSAIDIGCGSGSITVELCLQTKDNKVYAIDFEEKATELTRKNLLKFGLKAEVILSKAQDILPTLPQVDAIIIGGTWGNIEQIIRLSIDKLKKGGRLVIDTILIETMYKALTTINEASLGEVDITQVIIAKARKV
;
A
#
# COMPACT_ATOMS: atom_id res chain seq x y z
N MET A 1 17.87 -21.97 23.75
CA MET A 1 17.74 -23.24 23.01
C MET A 1 18.52 -23.08 21.72
N SER A 2 19.59 -23.85 21.57
CA SER A 2 20.47 -23.79 20.41
C SER A 2 19.86 -24.58 19.25
N ILE A 3 19.86 -23.95 18.07
CA ILE A 3 19.49 -24.58 16.80
C ILE A 3 20.57 -25.65 16.49
N PRO A 4 20.20 -26.88 16.14
CA PRO A 4 21.20 -27.89 15.80
C PRO A 4 21.84 -27.56 14.46
N ALA A 5 23.15 -27.36 14.45
CA ALA A 5 23.96 -27.30 13.26
C ALA A 5 24.14 -28.71 12.70
N CYS A 6 23.45 -29.06 11.65
CA CYS A 6 23.92 -29.97 10.61
C CYS A 6 22.86 -30.22 9.53
N ILE A 7 22.79 -29.35 8.54
CA ILE A 7 22.21 -29.69 7.25
C ILE A 7 23.29 -29.40 6.19
N ARG A 8 23.68 -30.41 5.42
CA ARG A 8 24.71 -30.27 4.36
C ARG A 8 24.28 -29.26 3.34
N LYS A 9 25.17 -28.34 2.96
CA LYS A 9 24.93 -27.20 2.04
C LYS A 9 24.22 -27.52 0.71
N SER A 10 24.24 -28.79 0.25
CA SER A 10 23.57 -29.21 -0.98
C SER A 10 22.08 -29.56 -0.83
N GLN A 11 21.63 -29.91 0.38
CA GLN A 11 20.22 -30.18 0.64
C GLN A 11 19.43 -28.91 0.99
N VAL A 12 20.10 -27.91 1.59
CA VAL A 12 19.49 -26.60 1.93
C VAL A 12 18.96 -25.90 0.67
N LYS A 13 19.71 -25.92 -0.46
CA LYS A 13 19.28 -25.25 -1.69
C LYS A 13 18.02 -25.83 -2.35
N ILE A 14 17.74 -27.12 -2.18
CA ILE A 14 16.59 -27.78 -2.78
C ILE A 14 15.35 -27.60 -1.88
N LEU A 15 15.55 -27.68 -0.57
CA LEU A 15 14.47 -27.45 0.41
C LEU A 15 14.03 -25.99 0.41
N ASP A 16 14.96 -25.04 0.41
CA ASP A 16 14.65 -23.61 0.30
C ASP A 16 13.89 -23.29 -0.99
N ALA A 17 14.24 -23.92 -2.12
CA ALA A 17 13.55 -23.71 -3.39
C ALA A 17 12.13 -24.32 -3.43
N ILE A 18 11.85 -25.33 -2.61
CA ILE A 18 10.53 -25.97 -2.53
C ILE A 18 9.67 -25.29 -1.47
N GLU A 19 10.24 -24.88 -0.34
CA GLU A 19 9.51 -24.11 0.70
C GLU A 19 9.21 -22.68 0.27
N TYR A 20 10.07 -22.00 -0.50
CA TYR A 20 9.82 -20.67 -1.04
C TYR A 20 8.63 -20.62 -2.02
N LYS A 21 8.20 -21.75 -2.57
CA LYS A 21 7.04 -21.81 -3.48
C LYS A 21 5.70 -21.73 -2.76
N HIS A 22 5.66 -21.87 -1.42
CA HIS A 22 4.37 -21.95 -0.69
C HIS A 22 4.30 -21.16 0.62
N THR A 23 5.39 -20.52 1.07
CA THR A 23 5.36 -19.72 2.30
C THR A 23 5.43 -18.26 1.95
N LEU A 24 4.38 -17.51 2.26
CA LEU A 24 4.41 -16.05 2.19
C LEU A 24 5.55 -15.55 3.07
N LEU A 25 6.35 -14.60 2.59
CA LEU A 25 7.42 -13.95 3.37
C LEU A 25 6.86 -13.32 4.65
N TRP A 26 5.58 -12.97 4.64
CA TRP A 26 4.82 -12.45 5.77
C TRP A 26 3.53 -13.24 5.95
N ASN A 27 3.37 -13.92 7.08
CA ASN A 27 2.22 -14.78 7.40
C ASN A 27 1.35 -14.23 8.54
N TYR A 28 1.64 -13.03 9.02
CA TYR A 28 0.83 -12.37 10.03
C TYR A 28 -0.39 -11.69 9.42
N ARG A 29 -1.49 -11.62 10.17
CA ARG A 29 -2.72 -10.95 9.71
C ARG A 29 -2.72 -9.46 10.00
N THR A 30 -1.94 -9.02 10.98
CA THR A 30 -1.83 -7.61 11.33
C THR A 30 -0.92 -6.89 10.34
N PRO A 31 -1.26 -5.64 9.93
CA PRO A 31 -0.36 -4.81 9.13
C PRO A 31 0.88 -4.40 9.95
N GLY A 32 1.88 -3.88 9.27
CA GLY A 32 3.12 -3.42 9.87
C GLY A 32 4.30 -4.31 9.52
N ILE A 33 4.46 -4.66 8.25
CA ILE A 33 5.65 -5.36 7.75
C ILE A 33 6.87 -4.45 7.97
N PRO A 34 7.96 -4.94 8.61
CA PRO A 34 9.19 -4.16 8.78
C PRO A 34 9.72 -3.60 7.45
N ASP A 35 10.14 -2.32 7.45
CA ASP A 35 10.62 -1.64 6.24
C ASP A 35 11.82 -2.34 5.59
N GLU A 36 12.65 -3.02 6.36
CA GLU A 36 13.82 -3.78 5.91
C GLU A 36 13.47 -5.03 5.08
N LEU A 37 12.24 -5.51 5.13
CA LEU A 37 11.78 -6.63 4.32
C LEU A 37 11.41 -6.23 2.90
N PHE A 38 11.29 -4.93 2.62
CA PHE A 38 11.01 -4.44 1.26
C PHE A 38 12.30 -4.16 0.48
N GLU A 39 12.26 -4.39 -0.82
CA GLU A 39 13.22 -3.78 -1.75
C GLU A 39 13.01 -2.27 -1.73
N ARG A 40 14.10 -1.52 -1.65
CA ARG A 40 14.10 -0.06 -1.54
C ARG A 40 15.14 0.56 -2.45
N THR A 41 14.88 1.77 -2.90
CA THR A 41 15.84 2.62 -3.60
C THR A 41 15.84 4.01 -2.95
N GLU A 42 16.90 4.78 -3.13
CA GLU A 42 16.95 6.15 -2.62
C GLU A 42 15.98 7.09 -3.35
N GLN A 43 15.57 6.73 -4.56
CA GLN A 43 14.75 7.55 -5.44
C GLN A 43 13.25 7.35 -5.24
N VAL A 44 12.84 6.21 -4.71
CA VAL A 44 11.42 5.87 -4.50
C VAL A 44 11.14 5.79 -3.01
N PRO A 45 10.29 6.68 -2.49
CA PRO A 45 9.97 6.70 -1.06
C PRO A 45 9.20 5.45 -0.64
N ILE A 46 9.31 5.11 0.65
CA ILE A 46 8.50 4.09 1.31
C ILE A 46 7.71 4.73 2.45
N THR A 47 6.41 4.47 2.50
CA THR A 47 5.60 4.77 3.68
C THR A 47 6.06 3.90 4.84
N LYS A 48 6.44 4.52 5.95
CA LYS A 48 7.03 3.83 7.09
C LYS A 48 6.06 2.85 7.73
N GLU A 49 6.60 1.74 8.24
CA GLU A 49 5.90 0.63 8.87
C GLU A 49 4.72 1.06 9.77
N ASP A 50 4.99 1.96 10.73
CA ASP A 50 3.97 2.38 11.69
C ASP A 50 2.86 3.23 11.02
N VAL A 51 3.23 4.10 10.08
CA VAL A 51 2.26 4.89 9.29
C VAL A 51 1.44 3.95 8.40
N ARG A 52 2.08 2.99 7.76
CA ARG A 52 1.43 1.96 6.94
C ARG A 52 0.39 1.17 7.74
N ALA A 53 0.78 0.70 8.94
CA ALA A 53 -0.13 -0.02 9.82
C ALA A 53 -1.37 0.82 10.19
N LEU A 54 -1.16 2.11 10.48
CA LEU A 54 -2.26 3.03 10.75
C LEU A 54 -3.16 3.23 9.53
N VAL A 55 -2.59 3.49 8.36
CA VAL A 55 -3.33 3.65 7.09
C VAL A 55 -4.21 2.43 6.83
N LEU A 56 -3.64 1.23 6.91
CA LEU A 56 -4.39 -0.02 6.69
C LEU A 56 -5.54 -0.17 7.70
N SER A 57 -5.31 0.17 8.97
CA SER A 57 -6.36 0.11 10.00
C SER A 57 -7.52 1.07 9.71
N LYS A 58 -7.25 2.26 9.16
CA LYS A 58 -8.26 3.26 8.80
C LYS A 58 -9.08 2.87 7.57
N LEU A 59 -8.54 2.07 6.66
CA LEU A 59 -9.25 1.55 5.47
C LEU A 59 -10.33 0.53 5.84
N ARG A 60 -10.25 -0.12 7.01
CA ARG A 60 -11.24 -1.12 7.52
C ARG A 60 -11.60 -2.18 6.49
N LEU A 61 -10.59 -2.76 5.86
CA LEU A 61 -10.76 -3.77 4.82
C LEU A 61 -11.38 -5.05 5.36
N LYS A 62 -12.21 -5.67 4.54
CA LYS A 62 -12.69 -7.04 4.72
C LYS A 62 -11.94 -7.97 3.76
N GLU A 63 -11.98 -9.25 4.03
CA GLU A 63 -11.28 -10.29 3.25
C GLU A 63 -11.56 -10.22 1.73
N ASN A 64 -12.77 -9.82 1.33
CA ASN A 64 -13.19 -9.69 -0.07
C ASN A 64 -13.23 -8.24 -0.56
N SER A 65 -12.62 -7.30 0.15
CA SER A 65 -12.56 -5.91 -0.28
C SER A 65 -11.67 -5.75 -1.51
N SER A 66 -12.01 -4.77 -2.33
CA SER A 66 -11.17 -4.29 -3.42
C SER A 66 -10.59 -2.93 -3.05
N ALA A 67 -9.39 -2.62 -3.53
CA ALA A 67 -8.71 -1.37 -3.17
C ALA A 67 -7.91 -0.78 -4.34
N ILE A 68 -7.73 0.55 -4.29
CA ILE A 68 -6.82 1.28 -5.16
C ILE A 68 -5.76 1.97 -4.30
N ASP A 69 -4.50 1.82 -4.68
CA ASP A 69 -3.34 2.50 -4.12
C ASP A 69 -2.82 3.54 -5.13
N ILE A 70 -3.03 4.82 -4.86
CA ILE A 70 -2.66 5.92 -5.74
C ILE A 70 -1.35 6.53 -5.26
N GLY A 71 -0.33 6.53 -6.13
CA GLY A 71 1.04 6.87 -5.79
C GLY A 71 1.69 5.74 -5.01
N CYS A 72 1.67 4.52 -5.57
CA CYS A 72 2.06 3.31 -4.86
C CYS A 72 3.56 3.26 -4.49
N GLY A 73 4.41 4.03 -5.16
CA GLY A 73 5.83 4.17 -4.83
C GLY A 73 6.56 2.83 -4.77
N SER A 74 7.07 2.48 -3.60
CA SER A 74 7.74 1.18 -3.37
C SER A 74 6.78 -0.02 -3.36
N GLY A 75 5.47 0.21 -3.38
CA GLY A 75 4.45 -0.84 -3.26
C GLY A 75 4.26 -1.39 -1.85
N SER A 76 4.80 -0.73 -0.84
CA SER A 76 4.71 -1.23 0.54
C SER A 76 3.26 -1.27 1.06
N ILE A 77 2.45 -0.26 0.75
CA ILE A 77 1.01 -0.27 1.03
C ILE A 77 0.31 -1.30 0.14
N THR A 78 0.62 -1.34 -1.16
CA THR A 78 0.06 -2.32 -2.11
C THR A 78 0.23 -3.77 -1.62
N VAL A 79 1.43 -4.14 -1.15
CA VAL A 79 1.72 -5.47 -0.60
C VAL A 79 0.80 -5.76 0.60
N GLU A 80 0.71 -4.85 1.54
CA GLU A 80 -0.14 -5.04 2.72
C GLU A 80 -1.65 -5.03 2.38
N LEU A 81 -2.10 -4.27 1.38
CA LEU A 81 -3.45 -4.35 0.85
C LEU A 81 -3.75 -5.75 0.29
N CYS A 82 -2.82 -6.33 -0.48
CA CYS A 82 -2.97 -7.68 -1.03
C CYS A 82 -3.07 -8.76 0.06
N LEU A 83 -2.38 -8.60 1.19
CA LEU A 83 -2.49 -9.52 2.33
C LEU A 83 -3.85 -9.43 3.03
N GLN A 84 -4.49 -8.27 3.00
CA GLN A 84 -5.79 -8.04 3.63
C GLN A 84 -6.97 -8.41 2.72
N THR A 85 -6.75 -8.51 1.41
CA THR A 85 -7.78 -8.76 0.40
C THR A 85 -7.52 -10.08 -0.33
N LYS A 86 -8.57 -10.77 -0.75
CA LYS A 86 -8.46 -11.96 -1.63
C LYS A 86 -8.61 -11.57 -3.11
N ASP A 87 -8.19 -12.48 -3.99
CA ASP A 87 -8.50 -12.49 -5.43
C ASP A 87 -7.96 -11.31 -6.26
N ASN A 88 -6.77 -10.82 -5.95
CA ASN A 88 -6.07 -9.81 -6.76
C ASN A 88 -6.91 -8.56 -7.08
N LYS A 89 -7.75 -8.12 -6.15
CA LYS A 89 -8.60 -6.94 -6.30
C LYS A 89 -7.91 -5.65 -5.84
N VAL A 90 -6.61 -5.57 -6.03
CA VAL A 90 -5.81 -4.39 -5.69
C VAL A 90 -5.23 -3.80 -6.98
N TYR A 91 -5.47 -2.51 -7.17
CA TYR A 91 -4.96 -1.70 -8.27
C TYR A 91 -3.92 -0.74 -7.70
N ALA A 92 -2.68 -0.81 -8.16
CA ALA A 92 -1.58 0.05 -7.74
C ALA A 92 -1.20 0.98 -8.88
N ILE A 93 -1.31 2.28 -8.68
CA ILE A 93 -1.11 3.29 -9.72
C ILE A 93 0.09 4.15 -9.37
N ASP A 94 1.00 4.30 -10.29
CA ASP A 94 2.04 5.33 -10.24
C ASP A 94 2.37 5.79 -11.67
N PHE A 95 2.80 7.04 -11.82
CA PHE A 95 3.21 7.56 -13.12
C PHE A 95 4.72 7.41 -13.35
N GLU A 96 5.48 7.07 -12.30
CA GLU A 96 6.90 6.79 -12.39
C GLU A 96 7.18 5.31 -12.66
N GLU A 97 7.90 5.03 -13.76
CA GLU A 97 8.26 3.66 -14.14
C GLU A 97 9.05 2.94 -13.05
N LYS A 98 10.02 3.64 -12.43
CA LYS A 98 10.82 3.09 -11.32
C LYS A 98 9.98 2.67 -10.12
N ALA A 99 8.92 3.42 -9.81
CA ALA A 99 7.99 3.11 -8.73
C ALA A 99 7.19 1.84 -9.06
N THR A 100 6.61 1.77 -10.27
CA THR A 100 5.83 0.58 -10.67
C THR A 100 6.69 -0.68 -10.79
N GLU A 101 7.94 -0.56 -11.26
CA GLU A 101 8.89 -1.68 -11.27
C GLU A 101 9.23 -2.17 -9.85
N LEU A 102 9.48 -1.23 -8.93
CA LEU A 102 9.77 -1.56 -7.54
C LEU A 102 8.57 -2.20 -6.85
N THR A 103 7.36 -1.69 -7.11
CA THR A 103 6.10 -2.31 -6.66
C THR A 103 5.97 -3.75 -7.15
N ARG A 104 6.23 -4.02 -8.44
CA ARG A 104 6.20 -5.39 -9.00
C ARG A 104 7.24 -6.30 -8.34
N LYS A 105 8.46 -5.79 -8.09
CA LYS A 105 9.52 -6.55 -7.38
C LYS A 105 9.10 -6.92 -5.97
N ASN A 106 8.53 -5.97 -5.23
CA ASN A 106 8.05 -6.24 -3.87
C ASN A 106 6.86 -7.21 -3.87
N LEU A 107 5.88 -7.05 -4.75
CA LEU A 107 4.79 -8.02 -4.88
C LEU A 107 5.32 -9.44 -5.16
N LEU A 108 6.26 -9.59 -6.09
CA LEU A 108 6.88 -10.88 -6.40
C LEU A 108 7.61 -11.46 -5.18
N LYS A 109 8.38 -10.63 -4.47
CA LYS A 109 9.12 -11.03 -3.26
C LYS A 109 8.21 -11.58 -2.17
N PHE A 110 7.02 -10.99 -2.01
CA PHE A 110 6.02 -11.45 -1.04
C PHE A 110 5.08 -12.54 -1.59
N GLY A 111 5.25 -12.99 -2.84
CA GLY A 111 4.38 -14.00 -3.46
C GLY A 111 2.96 -13.52 -3.73
N LEU A 112 2.77 -12.22 -3.89
CA LEU A 112 1.49 -11.55 -4.05
C LEU A 112 1.29 -11.03 -5.46
N LYS A 113 0.04 -10.70 -5.81
CA LYS A 113 -0.32 -10.14 -7.10
C LYS A 113 -1.26 -8.94 -6.93
N ALA A 114 -1.02 -7.91 -7.73
CA ALA A 114 -1.89 -6.76 -7.91
C ALA A 114 -1.82 -6.31 -9.37
N GLU A 115 -2.80 -5.52 -9.80
CA GLU A 115 -2.73 -4.84 -11.10
C GLU A 115 -1.91 -3.56 -10.93
N VAL A 116 -0.66 -3.58 -11.40
CA VAL A 116 0.26 -2.44 -11.30
C VAL A 116 0.25 -1.65 -12.61
N ILE A 117 -0.23 -0.41 -12.53
CA ILE A 117 -0.54 0.46 -13.66
C ILE A 117 0.43 1.63 -13.70
N LEU A 118 1.20 1.75 -14.78
CA LEU A 118 2.03 2.92 -15.08
C LEU A 118 1.15 3.96 -15.78
N SER A 119 0.62 4.92 -15.04
CA SER A 119 -0.23 5.98 -15.57
C SER A 119 -0.37 7.11 -14.55
N LYS A 120 -0.78 8.29 -15.01
CA LYS A 120 -1.30 9.32 -14.11
C LYS A 120 -2.65 8.89 -13.57
N ALA A 121 -2.88 9.10 -12.27
CA ALA A 121 -4.10 8.64 -11.61
C ALA A 121 -5.37 9.22 -12.26
N GLN A 122 -5.36 10.52 -12.63
CA GLN A 122 -6.51 11.17 -13.24
C GLN A 122 -6.90 10.58 -14.60
N ASP A 123 -5.95 9.96 -15.31
CA ASP A 123 -6.21 9.40 -16.65
C ASP A 123 -6.80 7.99 -16.55
N ILE A 124 -6.36 7.19 -15.56
CA ILE A 124 -6.76 5.79 -15.43
C ILE A 124 -7.93 5.56 -14.48
N LEU A 125 -8.08 6.36 -13.42
CA LEU A 125 -9.19 6.20 -12.46
C LEU A 125 -10.56 6.07 -13.11
N PRO A 126 -10.93 6.87 -14.14
CA PRO A 126 -12.24 6.74 -14.79
C PRO A 126 -12.52 5.37 -15.38
N THR A 127 -11.51 4.59 -15.74
CA THR A 127 -11.62 3.27 -16.37
C THR A 127 -11.70 2.13 -15.36
N LEU A 128 -11.28 2.35 -14.10
CA LEU A 128 -11.26 1.33 -13.07
C LEU A 128 -12.66 1.06 -12.50
N PRO A 129 -12.90 -0.13 -11.97
CA PRO A 129 -14.15 -0.45 -11.30
C PRO A 129 -14.27 0.31 -9.97
N GLN A 130 -15.50 0.35 -9.43
CA GLN A 130 -15.70 0.82 -8.06
C GLN A 130 -15.10 -0.16 -7.05
N VAL A 131 -14.48 0.38 -6.00
CA VAL A 131 -13.75 -0.35 -4.96
C VAL A 131 -14.27 -0.02 -3.56
N ASP A 132 -13.88 -0.85 -2.59
CA ASP A 132 -14.27 -0.67 -1.19
C ASP A 132 -13.36 0.32 -0.47
N ALA A 133 -12.12 0.49 -0.93
CA ALA A 133 -11.16 1.38 -0.29
C ALA A 133 -10.20 2.02 -1.31
N ILE A 134 -9.82 3.28 -1.04
CA ILE A 134 -8.81 4.00 -1.83
C ILE A 134 -7.82 4.64 -0.84
N ILE A 135 -6.54 4.49 -1.11
CA ILE A 135 -5.47 5.24 -0.47
C ILE A 135 -4.83 6.20 -1.48
N ILE A 136 -4.57 7.42 -1.05
CA ILE A 136 -3.81 8.41 -1.80
C ILE A 136 -2.54 8.71 -1.03
N GLY A 137 -1.38 8.21 -1.50
CA GLY A 137 -0.06 8.42 -0.90
C GLY A 137 0.81 9.41 -1.69
N GLY A 138 0.47 9.69 -2.96
CA GLY A 138 1.17 10.65 -3.81
C GLY A 138 0.30 11.17 -4.93
N THR A 139 0.30 12.51 -5.17
CA THR A 139 -0.61 13.16 -6.14
C THR A 139 0.09 14.10 -7.11
N TRP A 140 1.34 14.44 -6.85
CA TRP A 140 2.13 15.37 -7.68
C TRP A 140 1.37 16.64 -8.08
N GLY A 141 0.65 17.23 -7.13
CA GLY A 141 -0.01 18.51 -7.29
C GLY A 141 -1.48 18.48 -7.73
N ASN A 142 -2.02 17.32 -8.14
CA ASN A 142 -3.40 17.20 -8.64
C ASN A 142 -4.38 16.61 -7.62
N ILE A 143 -4.17 16.90 -6.33
CA ILE A 143 -4.93 16.26 -5.23
C ILE A 143 -6.44 16.47 -5.37
N GLU A 144 -6.90 17.66 -5.76
CA GLU A 144 -8.32 18.00 -5.87
C GLU A 144 -9.02 17.13 -6.91
N GLN A 145 -8.46 17.01 -8.11
CA GLN A 145 -9.03 16.18 -9.18
C GLN A 145 -9.01 14.70 -8.79
N ILE A 146 -7.90 14.23 -8.21
CA ILE A 146 -7.75 12.83 -7.80
C ILE A 146 -8.78 12.48 -6.71
N ILE A 147 -9.03 13.36 -5.74
CA ILE A 147 -10.06 13.14 -4.71
C ILE A 147 -11.44 13.01 -5.36
N ARG A 148 -11.82 13.94 -6.25
CA ARG A 148 -13.14 13.90 -6.92
C ARG A 148 -13.33 12.58 -7.67
N LEU A 149 -12.35 12.18 -8.49
CA LEU A 149 -12.38 10.92 -9.22
C LEU A 149 -12.39 9.71 -8.27
N SER A 150 -11.69 9.78 -7.15
CA SER A 150 -11.66 8.71 -6.15
C SER A 150 -13.03 8.52 -5.49
N ILE A 151 -13.74 9.61 -5.20
CA ILE A 151 -15.09 9.56 -4.64
C ILE A 151 -16.03 8.80 -5.59
N ASP A 152 -15.97 9.07 -6.91
CA ASP A 152 -16.79 8.38 -7.91
C ASP A 152 -16.46 6.88 -8.01
N LYS A 153 -15.26 6.48 -7.61
CA LYS A 153 -14.79 5.10 -7.62
C LYS A 153 -15.00 4.36 -6.30
N LEU A 154 -15.48 5.02 -5.27
CA LEU A 154 -15.87 4.35 -4.04
C LEU A 154 -17.25 3.73 -4.15
N LYS A 155 -17.39 2.49 -3.71
CA LYS A 155 -18.69 1.87 -3.44
C LYS A 155 -19.36 2.59 -2.27
N LYS A 156 -20.68 2.43 -2.15
CA LYS A 156 -21.41 2.92 -0.99
C LYS A 156 -20.83 2.37 0.31
N GLY A 157 -20.44 3.27 1.22
CA GLY A 157 -19.77 2.92 2.48
C GLY A 157 -18.28 2.61 2.33
N GLY A 158 -17.70 2.80 1.15
CA GLY A 158 -16.26 2.72 0.91
C GLY A 158 -15.49 3.80 1.64
N ARG A 159 -14.18 3.62 1.80
CA ARG A 159 -13.31 4.52 2.57
C ARG A 159 -12.19 5.09 1.71
N LEU A 160 -11.98 6.39 1.87
CA LEU A 160 -10.84 7.12 1.31
C LEU A 160 -9.89 7.48 2.46
N VAL A 161 -8.62 7.12 2.32
CA VAL A 161 -7.55 7.58 3.21
C VAL A 161 -6.56 8.40 2.39
N ILE A 162 -6.16 9.54 2.91
CA ILE A 162 -5.16 10.42 2.28
C ILE A 162 -3.99 10.52 3.26
N ASP A 163 -2.82 10.04 2.85
CA ASP A 163 -1.57 10.19 3.58
C ASP A 163 -0.78 11.35 3.00
N THR A 164 -0.49 12.36 3.81
CA THR A 164 0.25 13.55 3.36
C THR A 164 1.12 14.13 4.46
N ILE A 165 2.30 14.59 4.07
CA ILE A 165 3.24 15.30 4.94
C ILE A 165 3.25 16.82 4.68
N LEU A 166 2.57 17.27 3.60
CA LEU A 166 2.55 18.67 3.19
C LEU A 166 1.28 19.36 3.66
N ILE A 167 1.42 20.50 4.32
CA ILE A 167 0.30 21.32 4.81
C ILE A 167 -0.56 21.81 3.65
N GLU A 168 0.06 22.19 2.54
CA GLU A 168 -0.65 22.65 1.33
C GLU A 168 -1.52 21.54 0.73
N THR A 169 -1.01 20.31 0.70
CA THR A 169 -1.79 19.16 0.22
C THR A 169 -2.95 18.85 1.15
N MET A 170 -2.74 18.91 2.46
CA MET A 170 -3.79 18.74 3.46
C MET A 170 -4.88 19.80 3.30
N TYR A 171 -4.51 21.08 3.16
CA TYR A 171 -5.45 22.18 2.99
C TYR A 171 -6.33 21.98 1.74
N LYS A 172 -5.71 21.69 0.60
CA LYS A 172 -6.43 21.42 -0.65
C LYS A 172 -7.36 20.20 -0.53
N ALA A 173 -6.88 19.14 0.11
CA ALA A 173 -7.68 17.93 0.34
C ALA A 173 -8.92 18.24 1.17
N LEU A 174 -8.77 18.95 2.29
CA LEU A 174 -9.89 19.33 3.17
C LEU A 174 -10.90 20.24 2.45
N THR A 175 -10.43 21.21 1.70
CA THR A 175 -11.31 22.08 0.91
C THR A 175 -12.14 21.27 -0.09
N THR A 176 -11.47 20.37 -0.83
CA THR A 176 -12.15 19.52 -1.82
C THR A 176 -13.16 18.56 -1.18
N ILE A 177 -12.83 17.99 -0.05
CA ILE A 177 -13.70 17.07 0.70
C ILE A 177 -14.95 17.81 1.21
N ASN A 178 -14.78 19.02 1.74
CA ASN A 178 -15.90 19.85 2.20
C ASN A 178 -16.86 20.22 1.06
N GLU A 179 -16.33 20.58 -0.10
CA GLU A 179 -17.13 20.89 -1.31
C GLU A 179 -17.89 19.66 -1.82
N ALA A 180 -17.30 18.45 -1.69
CA ALA A 180 -17.93 17.21 -2.14
C ALA A 180 -19.01 16.66 -1.18
N SER A 181 -19.28 17.36 -0.06
CA SER A 181 -20.27 16.94 0.93
C SER A 181 -20.12 15.47 1.37
N LEU A 182 -18.88 15.00 1.50
CA LEU A 182 -18.61 13.68 2.04
C LEU A 182 -19.06 13.60 3.50
N GLY A 183 -19.43 12.39 3.94
CA GLY A 183 -19.91 12.13 5.29
C GLY A 183 -18.88 12.42 6.38
N GLU A 184 -18.57 11.45 7.21
CA GLU A 184 -17.63 11.61 8.32
C GLU A 184 -16.19 11.82 7.81
N VAL A 185 -15.57 12.93 8.23
CA VAL A 185 -14.15 13.24 7.98
C VAL A 185 -13.39 13.15 9.29
N ASP A 186 -12.35 12.32 9.31
CA ASP A 186 -11.45 12.14 10.47
C ASP A 186 -10.04 12.62 10.08
N ILE A 187 -9.46 13.53 10.86
CA ILE A 187 -8.09 14.04 10.66
C ILE A 187 -7.23 13.53 11.79
N THR A 188 -6.19 12.80 11.46
CA THR A 188 -5.26 12.25 12.43
C THR A 188 -3.83 12.72 12.12
N GLN A 189 -3.21 13.43 13.05
CA GLN A 189 -1.76 13.70 13.00
C GLN A 189 -1.03 12.57 13.72
N VAL A 190 0.05 12.08 13.11
CA VAL A 190 0.85 10.97 13.64
C VAL A 190 2.24 11.44 13.97
N ILE A 191 2.68 11.22 15.21
CA ILE A 191 4.05 11.46 15.66
C ILE A 191 4.58 10.15 16.23
N ILE A 192 5.66 9.62 15.66
CA ILE A 192 6.23 8.33 16.05
C ILE A 192 7.63 8.56 16.63
N ALA A 193 7.81 8.19 17.88
CA ALA A 193 9.11 8.17 18.55
C ALA A 193 9.56 6.71 18.72
N LYS A 194 10.74 6.36 18.22
CA LYS A 194 11.33 5.01 18.35
C LYS A 194 12.58 5.07 19.21
N ALA A 195 12.67 4.18 20.20
CA ALA A 195 13.89 3.95 20.96
C ALA A 195 14.41 2.53 20.65
N ARG A 196 15.70 2.41 20.41
CA ARG A 196 16.39 1.12 20.27
C ARG A 196 17.42 0.98 21.37
N LYS A 197 17.50 -0.23 21.94
CA LYS A 197 18.61 -0.56 22.84
C LYS A 197 19.88 -0.67 21.98
N VAL A 198 20.90 0.11 22.32
CA VAL A 198 22.25 0.05 21.73
C VAL A 198 23.03 -1.05 22.43
#